data_5ed23418625148e0b4a8f512cb62be90
#
_entry.id   5ed23418625148e0b4a8f512cb62be90
#
_cell.length_a   1.000
_cell.length_b   1.000
_cell.length_c   1.000
_cell.angle_alpha   90.00
_cell.angle_beta   90.00
_cell.angle_gamma   90.00
#
_symmetry.space_group_name_H-M   'P 1'
#
loop_
_entity.id
_entity.type
_entity.pdbx_description
1 polymer ?
#
loop_
_entity_poly.entity_id
_entity_poly.type
_entity_poly.pdbx_seq_one_letter_code
_entity_poly.pdbx_strand_id
1 'polypeptide(L)'
;RQRQMCIRDRYKNELLLLSPDNRYNIVLPSDRVDYAEFHGYDIFYRYPDERSGNLPEGYYLRLYEGKCTVLGKWSCILSKTIKDMQVDESFDQSVKYYIRKEGVYYTVRSKGSVLKVLKSKKKELARYIKRRKLDFKHAPEEAIVAVVRQYEQLNEIP
;
A
#
# COMPACT_ATOMS: atom_id res chain seq x y z
N ARG A 1 5.21 -27.50 7.24
CA ARG A 1 5.34 -26.09 6.84
C ARG A 1 6.48 -25.48 7.66
N GLN A 2 7.64 -25.26 7.08
CA GLN A 2 8.71 -24.50 7.73
C GLN A 2 8.27 -23.05 7.83
N ARG A 3 8.29 -22.52 9.06
CA ARG A 3 8.05 -21.09 9.32
C ARG A 3 9.36 -20.36 9.06
N GLN A 4 9.59 -19.94 7.83
CA GLN A 4 10.72 -19.08 7.48
C GLN A 4 10.31 -17.62 7.75
N MET A 5 11.20 -16.86 8.39
CA MET A 5 10.98 -15.44 8.61
C MET A 5 11.24 -14.71 7.28
N CYS A 6 10.20 -14.09 6.74
CA CYS A 6 10.29 -13.30 5.53
C CYS A 6 10.42 -11.82 5.92
N ILE A 7 11.36 -11.12 5.29
CA ILE A 7 11.63 -9.70 5.51
C ILE A 7 11.42 -8.99 4.17
N ARG A 8 10.73 -7.85 4.19
CA ARG A 8 10.65 -6.98 3.03
C ARG A 8 11.67 -5.87 3.12
N ASP A 9 12.61 -5.84 2.18
CA ASP A 9 13.46 -4.68 1.95
C ASP A 9 12.69 -3.62 1.17
N ARG A 10 12.36 -2.50 1.85
CA ARG A 10 11.59 -1.39 1.26
C ARG A 10 12.45 -0.47 0.40
N TYR A 11 13.75 -0.49 0.59
CA TYR A 11 14.71 0.31 -0.19
C TYR A 11 14.98 -0.33 -1.54
N LYS A 12 15.34 -1.61 -1.55
CA LYS A 12 15.58 -2.38 -2.77
C LYS A 12 14.29 -2.90 -3.43
N ASN A 13 13.15 -2.80 -2.74
CA ASN A 13 11.87 -3.38 -3.15
C ASN A 13 11.95 -4.90 -3.36
N GLU A 14 12.64 -5.59 -2.46
CA GLU A 14 12.88 -7.04 -2.50
C GLU A 14 12.17 -7.76 -1.35
N LEU A 15 11.84 -9.02 -1.57
CA LEU A 15 11.46 -9.96 -0.52
C LEU A 15 12.66 -10.83 -0.16
N LEU A 16 12.95 -10.92 1.12
CA LEU A 16 14.04 -11.69 1.67
C LEU A 16 13.49 -12.82 2.55
N LEU A 17 14.02 -14.01 2.38
CA LEU A 17 13.85 -15.11 3.31
C LEU A 17 15.11 -15.26 4.14
N LEU A 18 14.94 -15.45 5.43
CA LEU A 18 16.07 -15.85 6.27
C LEU A 18 16.42 -17.31 5.98
N SER A 19 17.69 -17.62 5.76
CA SER A 19 18.14 -18.99 5.56
C SER A 19 17.75 -19.89 6.74
N PRO A 20 17.60 -21.21 6.56
CA PRO A 20 17.19 -22.11 7.64
C PRO A 20 18.14 -22.11 8.85
N ASP A 21 19.41 -21.79 8.61
CA ASP A 21 20.44 -21.68 9.65
C ASP A 21 20.58 -20.25 10.21
N ASN A 22 19.70 -19.31 9.80
CA ASN A 22 19.67 -17.91 10.20
C ASN A 22 20.98 -17.10 9.92
N ARG A 23 21.78 -17.54 8.97
CA ARG A 23 23.10 -16.91 8.70
C ARG A 23 23.06 -15.85 7.62
N TYR A 24 22.16 -15.95 6.66
CA TYR A 24 22.05 -15.00 5.55
C TYR A 24 20.63 -14.86 5.03
N ASN A 25 20.38 -13.77 4.31
CA ASN A 25 19.12 -13.52 3.64
C ASN A 25 19.17 -14.03 2.20
N ILE A 26 18.13 -14.73 1.79
CA ILE A 26 17.91 -15.21 0.43
C ILE A 26 16.95 -14.24 -0.24
N VAL A 27 17.38 -13.59 -1.33
CA VAL A 27 16.49 -12.74 -2.14
C VAL A 27 15.57 -13.63 -2.95
N LEU A 28 14.27 -13.43 -2.82
CA LEU A 28 13.28 -14.11 -3.66
C LEU A 28 13.22 -13.46 -5.05
N PRO A 29 13.36 -14.24 -6.15
CA PRO A 29 13.19 -13.72 -7.50
C PRO A 29 11.78 -13.12 -7.65
N SER A 30 11.74 -11.83 -8.00
CA SER A 30 10.48 -11.08 -8.05
C SER A 30 9.53 -11.54 -9.15
N ASP A 31 10.04 -12.17 -10.21
CA ASP A 31 9.29 -12.77 -11.32
C ASP A 31 8.55 -14.06 -10.95
N ARG A 32 8.92 -14.67 -9.81
CA ARG A 32 8.34 -15.94 -9.31
C ARG A 32 7.45 -15.77 -8.09
N VAL A 33 7.20 -14.54 -7.65
CA VAL A 33 6.39 -14.25 -6.46
C VAL A 33 5.19 -13.41 -6.83
N ASP A 34 4.00 -14.01 -6.88
CA ASP A 34 2.74 -13.30 -7.08
C ASP A 34 2.25 -12.66 -5.78
N TYR A 35 2.38 -13.35 -4.66
CA TYR A 35 2.03 -12.82 -3.34
C TYR A 35 2.86 -13.49 -2.23
N ALA A 36 2.96 -12.83 -1.09
CA ALA A 36 3.51 -13.37 0.13
C ALA A 36 2.61 -13.01 1.31
N GLU A 37 2.26 -14.01 2.10
CA GLU A 37 1.47 -13.85 3.32
C GLU A 37 2.37 -14.00 4.53
N PHE A 38 2.31 -13.03 5.44
CA PHE A 38 3.05 -13.06 6.70
C PHE A 38 2.11 -13.48 7.84
N HIS A 39 2.51 -14.43 8.64
CA HIS A 39 1.69 -14.94 9.75
C HIS A 39 1.30 -13.83 10.73
N GLY A 40 -0.01 -13.56 10.79
CA GLY A 40 -0.60 -12.54 11.66
C GLY A 40 -0.45 -11.11 11.16
N TYR A 41 0.07 -10.92 9.94
CA TYR A 41 0.29 -9.62 9.31
C TYR A 41 -0.19 -9.62 7.86
N ASP A 42 0.06 -8.54 7.21
CA ASP A 42 -0.40 -8.11 5.92
C ASP A 42 -0.03 -9.03 4.76
N ILE A 43 -0.87 -9.07 3.75
CA ILE A 43 -0.63 -9.78 2.50
C ILE A 43 0.03 -8.81 1.52
N PHE A 44 1.19 -9.17 1.00
CA PHE A 44 1.90 -8.39 0.00
C PHE A 44 1.68 -8.98 -1.39
N TYR A 45 1.36 -8.11 -2.35
CA TYR A 45 1.24 -8.47 -3.75
C TYR A 45 2.32 -7.78 -4.55
N ARG A 46 2.84 -8.49 -5.52
CA ARG A 46 3.64 -7.90 -6.59
C ARG A 46 2.75 -7.72 -7.81
N TYR A 47 2.74 -6.51 -8.34
CA TYR A 47 2.06 -6.18 -9.58
C TYR A 47 3.13 -5.83 -10.62
N PRO A 48 3.43 -6.72 -11.58
CA PRO A 48 4.30 -6.39 -12.71
C PRO A 48 3.63 -5.36 -13.61
N ASP A 49 4.43 -4.51 -14.24
CA ASP A 49 3.95 -3.37 -15.02
C ASP A 49 2.97 -3.76 -16.12
N GLU A 50 3.25 -4.83 -16.85
CA GLU A 50 2.39 -5.36 -17.92
C GLU A 50 0.98 -5.77 -17.48
N ARG A 51 0.82 -6.20 -16.21
CA ARG A 51 -0.47 -6.67 -15.66
C ARG A 51 -1.21 -5.60 -14.86
N SER A 52 -0.50 -4.59 -14.42
CA SER A 52 -1.02 -3.57 -13.51
C SER A 52 -1.55 -2.33 -14.21
N GLY A 53 -1.37 -2.22 -15.53
CA GLY A 53 -1.77 -1.03 -16.26
C GLY A 53 -1.01 0.21 -15.80
N ASN A 54 -1.69 1.09 -15.08
CA ASN A 54 -1.10 2.34 -14.56
C ASN A 54 -0.49 2.23 -13.15
N LEU A 55 -0.39 1.02 -12.59
CA LEU A 55 0.21 0.79 -11.28
C LEU A 55 1.71 0.48 -11.45
N PRO A 56 2.64 1.24 -10.83
CA PRO A 56 4.07 0.97 -10.92
C PRO A 56 4.43 -0.42 -10.40
N GLU A 57 5.36 -1.09 -11.05
CA GLU A 57 5.85 -2.39 -10.61
C GLU A 57 6.34 -2.37 -9.16
N GLY A 58 6.16 -3.48 -8.43
CA GLY A 58 6.67 -3.66 -7.08
C GLY A 58 5.72 -4.39 -6.16
N TYR A 59 6.07 -4.41 -4.88
CA TYR A 59 5.26 -5.02 -3.84
C TYR A 59 4.31 -4.02 -3.22
N TYR A 60 3.07 -4.47 -3.00
CA TYR A 60 2.00 -3.68 -2.40
C TYR A 60 1.39 -4.42 -1.23
N LEU A 61 0.99 -3.70 -0.21
CA LEU A 61 0.13 -4.20 0.83
C LEU A 61 -1.33 -4.05 0.40
N ARG A 62 -2.09 -5.13 0.46
CA ARG A 62 -3.53 -5.08 0.23
C ARG A 62 -4.23 -4.74 1.54
N LEU A 63 -4.69 -3.50 1.64
CA LEU A 63 -5.38 -2.96 2.82
C LEU A 63 -6.86 -3.33 2.85
N TYR A 64 -7.47 -3.46 1.68
CA TYR A 64 -8.88 -3.83 1.52
C TYR A 64 -9.12 -4.48 0.17
N GLU A 65 -9.99 -5.47 0.13
CA GLU A 65 -10.45 -6.14 -1.08
C GLU A 65 -11.98 -6.24 -1.07
N GLY A 66 -12.60 -5.76 -2.16
CA GLY A 66 -14.02 -5.79 -2.42
C GLY A 66 -14.27 -5.48 -3.89
N LYS A 67 -15.39 -4.83 -4.23
CA LYS A 67 -15.63 -4.28 -5.58
C LYS A 67 -14.56 -3.23 -5.94
N CYS A 68 -14.07 -2.51 -4.93
CA CYS A 68 -12.86 -1.70 -4.98
C CYS A 68 -11.75 -2.37 -4.18
N THR A 69 -10.49 -2.20 -4.59
CA THR A 69 -9.33 -2.68 -3.83
C THR A 69 -8.52 -1.49 -3.37
N VAL A 70 -8.05 -1.51 -2.11
CA VAL A 70 -7.15 -0.49 -1.57
C VAL A 70 -5.78 -1.09 -1.38
N LEU A 71 -4.77 -0.46 -2.00
CA LEU A 71 -3.37 -0.86 -1.91
C LEU A 71 -2.53 0.24 -1.29
N GLY A 72 -1.52 -0.15 -0.51
CA GLY A 72 -0.46 0.72 -0.02
C GLY A 72 0.90 0.28 -0.56
N LYS A 73 1.69 1.22 -1.07
CA LYS A 73 3.09 0.99 -1.47
C LYS A 73 3.99 1.76 -0.53
N TRP A 74 4.73 1.05 0.29
CA TRP A 74 5.78 1.60 1.12
C TRP A 74 7.09 1.59 0.35
N SER A 75 7.77 2.70 0.33
CA SER A 75 9.10 2.83 -0.24
C SER A 75 10.02 3.56 0.73
N CYS A 76 11.30 3.28 0.63
CA CYS A 76 12.34 3.91 1.41
C CYS A 76 13.38 4.46 0.43
N ILE A 77 13.79 5.70 0.63
CA ILE A 77 14.80 6.37 -0.19
C ILE A 77 15.96 6.76 0.72
N LEU A 78 17.16 6.44 0.31
CA LEU A 78 18.37 6.91 0.99
C LEU A 78 18.62 8.37 0.58
N SER A 79 18.48 9.28 1.51
CA SER A 79 18.83 10.70 1.34
C SER A 79 20.21 10.95 1.91
N LYS A 80 21.06 11.63 1.15
CA LYS A 80 22.40 12.04 1.59
C LYS A 80 22.43 13.57 1.65
N THR A 81 22.72 14.10 2.81
CA THR A 81 22.90 15.54 3.02
C THR A 81 24.34 15.81 3.44
N ILE A 82 25.00 16.74 2.78
CA ILE A 82 26.36 17.17 3.14
C ILE A 82 26.22 18.43 4.01
N LYS A 83 26.67 18.33 5.27
CA LYS A 83 26.80 19.45 6.19
C LYS A 83 28.19 19.44 6.79
N ASP A 84 28.87 20.58 6.79
CA ASP A 84 30.18 20.76 7.42
C ASP A 84 31.22 19.69 7.04
N MET A 85 31.29 19.31 5.75
CA MET A 85 32.12 18.23 5.19
C MET A 85 31.80 16.83 5.73
N GLN A 86 30.69 16.66 6.45
CA GLN A 86 30.18 15.35 6.86
C GLN A 86 28.99 14.95 5.97
N VAL A 87 28.95 13.66 5.64
CA VAL A 87 27.83 13.09 4.89
C VAL A 87 26.87 12.45 5.89
N ASP A 88 25.73 13.09 6.08
CA ASP A 88 24.63 12.51 6.84
C ASP A 88 23.74 11.68 5.90
N GLU A 89 23.58 10.41 6.22
CA GLU A 89 22.69 9.50 5.49
C GLU A 89 21.41 9.27 6.32
N SER A 90 20.27 9.49 5.70
CA SER A 90 18.96 9.21 6.31
C SER A 90 18.08 8.39 5.40
N PHE A 91 17.25 7.53 5.98
CA PHE A 91 16.25 6.76 5.25
C PHE A 91 14.89 7.44 5.35
N ASP A 92 14.45 8.05 4.25
CA ASP A 92 13.14 8.67 4.14
C ASP A 92 12.10 7.64 3.70
N GLN A 93 11.16 7.34 4.60
CA GLN A 93 10.06 6.43 4.29
C GLN A 93 8.89 7.20 3.70
N SER A 94 8.31 6.67 2.65
CA SER A 94 7.11 7.22 2.03
C SER A 94 6.08 6.13 1.76
N VAL A 95 4.80 6.54 1.81
CA VAL A 95 3.68 5.65 1.51
C VAL A 95 2.83 6.28 0.43
N LYS A 96 2.49 5.49 -0.59
CA LYS A 96 1.52 5.88 -1.63
C LYS A 96 0.34 4.92 -1.56
N TYR A 97 -0.87 5.48 -1.60
CA TYR A 97 -2.10 4.70 -1.60
C TYR A 97 -2.75 4.72 -2.96
N TYR A 98 -3.38 3.61 -3.30
CA TYR A 98 -4.09 3.41 -4.57
C TYR A 98 -5.46 2.82 -4.30
N ILE A 99 -6.45 3.27 -5.06
CA ILE A 99 -7.78 2.66 -5.09
C ILE A 99 -7.98 2.10 -6.49
N ARG A 100 -8.23 0.79 -6.59
CA ARG A 100 -8.69 0.15 -7.83
C ARG A 100 -10.20 0.26 -7.89
N LYS A 101 -10.70 0.84 -8.98
CA LYS A 101 -12.12 0.92 -9.29
C LYS A 101 -12.32 0.62 -10.76
N GLU A 102 -13.22 -0.31 -11.09
CA GLU A 102 -13.54 -0.68 -12.48
C GLU A 102 -12.28 -1.05 -13.30
N GLY A 103 -11.33 -1.77 -12.66
CA GLY A 103 -10.09 -2.19 -13.29
C GLY A 103 -8.96 -1.14 -13.35
N VAL A 104 -9.25 0.12 -13.00
CA VAL A 104 -8.27 1.22 -13.05
C VAL A 104 -7.77 1.57 -11.66
N TYR A 105 -6.46 1.79 -11.52
CA TYR A 105 -5.82 2.23 -10.29
C TYR A 105 -5.69 3.75 -10.24
N TYR A 106 -6.13 4.34 -9.14
CA TYR A 106 -6.07 5.77 -8.89
C TYR A 106 -5.20 6.04 -7.67
N THR A 107 -4.17 6.87 -7.83
CA THR A 107 -3.35 7.33 -6.69
C THR A 107 -4.17 8.29 -5.83
N VAL A 108 -4.18 8.02 -4.52
CA VAL A 108 -4.87 8.86 -3.54
C VAL A 108 -3.93 9.31 -2.43
N ARG A 109 -4.04 10.58 -2.01
CA ARG A 109 -3.19 11.18 -0.97
C ARG A 109 -3.97 11.92 0.10
N SER A 110 -5.23 12.22 -0.17
CA SER A 110 -6.04 13.10 0.68
C SER A 110 -7.52 12.76 0.55
N LYS A 111 -8.31 13.28 1.48
CA LYS A 111 -9.78 13.24 1.40
C LYS A 111 -10.30 13.65 0.02
N GLY A 112 -9.76 14.73 -0.54
CA GLY A 112 -10.19 15.25 -1.84
C GLY A 112 -9.96 14.27 -2.99
N SER A 113 -8.78 13.62 -3.03
CA SER A 113 -8.46 12.62 -4.05
C SER A 113 -9.32 11.37 -3.95
N VAL A 114 -9.59 10.88 -2.73
CA VAL A 114 -10.50 9.74 -2.50
C VAL A 114 -11.91 10.07 -2.97
N LEU A 115 -12.45 11.24 -2.59
CA LEU A 115 -13.79 11.67 -3.02
C LEU A 115 -13.89 11.94 -4.53
N LYS A 116 -12.77 12.26 -5.21
CA LYS A 116 -12.72 12.39 -6.67
C LYS A 116 -12.85 11.03 -7.36
N VAL A 117 -12.19 10.00 -6.84
CA VAL A 117 -12.30 8.62 -7.35
C VAL A 117 -13.71 8.07 -7.14
N LEU A 118 -14.28 8.30 -5.96
CA LEU A 118 -15.60 7.80 -5.55
C LEU A 118 -16.72 8.84 -5.79
N LYS A 119 -16.65 9.56 -6.92
CA LYS A 119 -17.48 10.73 -7.22
C LYS A 119 -18.99 10.48 -7.19
N SER A 120 -19.46 9.26 -7.51
CA SER A 120 -20.90 8.92 -7.59
C SER A 120 -21.62 9.07 -6.25
N LYS A 121 -20.93 8.91 -5.12
CA LYS A 121 -21.47 9.05 -3.76
C LYS A 121 -20.72 10.12 -2.94
N LYS A 122 -20.17 11.13 -3.62
CA LYS A 122 -19.30 12.14 -3.00
C LYS A 122 -19.93 12.87 -1.81
N LYS A 123 -21.22 13.24 -1.91
CA LYS A 123 -21.93 13.99 -0.85
C LYS A 123 -22.12 13.13 0.40
N GLU A 124 -22.55 11.89 0.23
CA GLU A 124 -22.76 10.92 1.31
C GLU A 124 -21.47 10.58 2.01
N LEU A 125 -20.41 10.31 1.23
CA LEU A 125 -19.08 10.02 1.77
C LEU A 125 -18.47 11.23 2.51
N ALA A 126 -18.66 12.45 2.02
CA ALA A 126 -18.19 13.65 2.72
C ALA A 126 -18.87 13.83 4.08
N ARG A 127 -20.18 13.54 4.18
CA ARG A 127 -20.91 13.52 5.46
C ARG A 127 -20.42 12.41 6.39
N TYR A 128 -20.18 11.21 5.84
CA TYR A 128 -19.64 10.08 6.59
C TYR A 128 -18.27 10.41 7.20
N ILE A 129 -17.34 10.94 6.39
CA ILE A 129 -15.99 11.36 6.84
C ILE A 129 -16.09 12.36 8.00
N LYS A 130 -16.97 13.37 7.88
CA LYS A 130 -17.18 14.38 8.93
C LYS A 130 -17.76 13.76 10.21
N ARG A 131 -18.79 12.92 10.08
CA ARG A 131 -19.47 12.27 11.21
C ARG A 131 -18.52 11.31 11.97
N ARG A 132 -17.69 10.56 11.25
CA ARG A 132 -16.75 9.60 11.81
C ARG A 132 -15.40 10.23 12.21
N LYS A 133 -15.21 11.52 11.92
CA LYS A 133 -13.95 12.25 12.18
C LYS A 133 -12.72 11.54 11.64
N LEU A 134 -12.82 10.99 10.40
CA LEU A 134 -11.72 10.23 9.81
C LEU A 134 -10.51 11.12 9.56
N ASP A 135 -9.35 10.68 10.05
CA ASP A 135 -8.08 11.43 9.99
C ASP A 135 -7.21 10.95 8.83
N PHE A 136 -7.23 11.70 7.73
CA PHE A 136 -6.40 11.43 6.56
C PHE A 136 -4.95 11.88 6.72
N LYS A 137 -4.62 12.59 7.80
CA LYS A 137 -3.26 13.09 8.05
C LYS A 137 -2.45 12.09 8.89
N HIS A 138 -3.04 11.58 9.97
CA HIS A 138 -2.32 10.73 10.92
C HIS A 138 -2.68 9.24 10.79
N ALA A 139 -3.88 8.92 10.28
CA ALA A 139 -4.34 7.55 10.03
C ALA A 139 -4.92 7.39 8.60
N PRO A 140 -4.13 7.66 7.53
CA PRO A 140 -4.64 7.66 6.16
C PRO A 140 -5.13 6.28 5.70
N GLU A 141 -4.52 5.19 6.13
CA GLU A 141 -4.91 3.82 5.78
C GLU A 141 -6.33 3.51 6.24
N GLU A 142 -6.57 3.69 7.53
CA GLU A 142 -7.88 3.44 8.15
C GLU A 142 -8.96 4.34 7.53
N ALA A 143 -8.62 5.62 7.31
CA ALA A 143 -9.54 6.58 6.72
C ALA A 143 -9.92 6.19 5.29
N ILE A 144 -8.95 5.82 4.44
CA ILE A 144 -9.21 5.41 3.04
C ILE A 144 -10.04 4.13 3.01
N VAL A 145 -9.66 3.11 3.79
CA VAL A 145 -10.39 1.84 3.87
C VAL A 145 -11.82 2.04 4.35
N ALA A 146 -12.02 2.85 5.41
CA ALA A 146 -13.36 3.13 5.93
C ALA A 146 -14.26 3.80 4.89
N VAL A 147 -13.72 4.74 4.10
CA VAL A 147 -14.48 5.43 3.05
C VAL A 147 -14.81 4.50 1.90
N VAL A 148 -13.88 3.62 1.49
CA VAL A 148 -14.12 2.65 0.41
C VAL A 148 -15.19 1.62 0.83
N ARG A 149 -15.13 1.09 2.05
CA ARG A 149 -16.17 0.20 2.61
C ARG A 149 -17.54 0.87 2.61
N GLN A 150 -17.61 2.13 3.07
CA GLN A 150 -18.88 2.88 3.08
C GLN A 150 -19.41 3.12 1.65
N TYR A 151 -18.51 3.35 0.70
CA TYR A 151 -18.87 3.50 -0.71
C TYR A 151 -19.52 2.24 -1.27
N GLU A 152 -18.96 1.07 -0.98
CA GLU A 152 -19.54 -0.21 -1.41
C GLU A 152 -20.90 -0.47 -0.78
N GLN A 153 -21.04 -0.25 0.52
CA GLN A 153 -22.32 -0.37 1.21
C GLN A 153 -23.41 0.54 0.61
N LEU A 154 -23.06 1.78 0.24
CA LEU A 154 -23.99 2.71 -0.42
C LEU A 154 -24.37 2.30 -1.85
N ASN A 155 -23.61 1.43 -2.49
CA ASN A 155 -23.92 0.90 -3.82
C ASN A 155 -24.57 -0.49 -3.77
N GLU A 156 -24.65 -1.13 -2.61
CA GLU A 156 -25.35 -2.41 -2.40
C GLU A 156 -26.81 -2.21 -2.00
N ILE A 157 -27.14 -1.01 -1.52
CA ILE A 157 -28.54 -0.64 -1.22
C ILE A 157 -29.19 -0.22 -2.54
N PRO A 158 -30.20 -0.94 -3.04
CA PRO A 158 -30.91 -0.64 -4.28
C PRO A 158 -31.64 0.70 -4.22
#